data_bcbc6f8d16d9862583dc76a20a9bbc02
#
_entry.id   bcbc6f8d16d9862583dc76a20a9bbc02
#
_cell.length_a   1.000
_cell.length_b   1.000
_cell.length_c   1.000
_cell.angle_alpha   90.00
_cell.angle_beta   90.00
_cell.angle_gamma   90.00
#
_symmetry.space_group_name_H-M   'P 1'
#
loop_
_entity.id
_entity.type
_entity.pdbx_description
1 polymer ?
#
loop_
_entity_poly.entity_id
_entity_poly.type
_entity_poly.pdbx_seq_one_letter_code
_entity_poly.pdbx_strand_id
1 'polypeptide(L)'
;MDLAQITYLVVGCSFALYIVIAIWARADSTQEFYVAGGGINPVANGMATAADWMSAASFISMAGLIGMSYNGYGGSVFLMGWTGGYVILAMLVAPYLRKYGKFTVPEFIGDRYYSDAARVVAVLCLVLCSVTYVIGQMKGIGVAFSRFLETDYETGLYTGMVIVFFYAVLGGMKGITYTQIAQYVVLITAYTVPAIFISLQLTGNPIPQLGLGSTLQGGDTYLLDKLDQILLDTGFKEYTTTLRYSTLNMVAFTASLMIGTAGLPHVIIRFFTVPKASDARRSAGWALVFIAILYTTAPAVAAMARLNIMQTIEPTPNAPMTIADRPEWFKTWEQTGLLAIEDKNGDGKLQYRADPTENELVTLDNDILVLANPEIARLPNWVIALVAAGGLAAALSTAAGLLLAISSAISHDLLKRTFMPSISERGELNASRGAMALAVFGAGYLGLNPPGFAAGTVALAFGLAASSIFPALVMGIFSTRITREGAIAGMLCGLGVTLFYVFQHKGIMFVSDWRYLTDWGERWFFGIEPNAFGCVGALVNFSVAYLVSRITQAPPDPIQRLVEEIRLP
;
A
#
# COMPACT_ATOMS: atom_id res chain seq x y z
N MET A 1 18.03 28.60 -8.29
CA MET A 1 17.72 27.30 -8.95
C MET A 1 16.22 27.26 -9.16
N ASP A 2 15.80 26.89 -10.34
CA ASP A 2 14.38 26.64 -10.62
C ASP A 2 13.91 25.34 -9.94
N LEU A 3 12.61 25.08 -9.96
CA LEU A 3 12.02 23.91 -9.30
C LEU A 3 12.59 22.61 -9.86
N ALA A 4 12.71 22.49 -11.19
CA ALA A 4 13.21 21.28 -11.84
C ALA A 4 14.66 20.97 -11.40
N GLN A 5 15.55 21.96 -11.39
CA GLN A 5 16.94 21.79 -10.95
C GLN A 5 17.06 21.33 -9.49
N ILE A 6 16.26 21.93 -8.58
CA ILE A 6 16.24 21.52 -7.17
C ILE A 6 15.68 20.10 -7.03
N THR A 7 14.64 19.78 -7.77
CA THR A 7 14.04 18.43 -7.76
C THR A 7 15.03 17.38 -8.25
N TYR A 8 15.72 17.62 -9.37
CA TYR A 8 16.77 16.71 -9.86
C TYR A 8 17.91 16.54 -8.85
N LEU A 9 18.30 17.63 -8.17
CA LEU A 9 19.35 17.56 -7.15
C LEU A 9 18.90 16.72 -5.94
N VAL A 10 17.75 17.02 -5.37
CA VAL A 10 17.25 16.35 -4.14
C VAL A 10 16.96 14.87 -4.41
N VAL A 11 16.26 14.56 -5.49
CA VAL A 11 15.99 13.18 -5.89
C VAL A 11 17.27 12.46 -6.26
N GLY A 12 18.15 13.07 -7.06
CA GLY A 12 19.44 12.49 -7.44
C GLY A 12 20.34 12.18 -6.25
N CYS A 13 20.43 13.07 -5.26
CA CYS A 13 21.17 12.83 -4.02
C CYS A 13 20.56 11.69 -3.20
N SER A 14 19.22 11.61 -3.10
CA SER A 14 18.55 10.51 -2.39
C SER A 14 18.80 9.17 -3.06
N PHE A 15 18.71 9.08 -4.39
CA PHE A 15 19.04 7.87 -5.14
C PHE A 15 20.50 7.47 -5.02
N ALA A 16 21.43 8.42 -5.12
CA ALA A 16 22.85 8.17 -4.93
C ALA A 16 23.12 7.57 -3.54
N LEU A 17 22.49 8.12 -2.49
CA LEU A 17 22.55 7.57 -1.13
C LEU A 17 22.04 6.12 -1.08
N TYR A 18 20.87 5.84 -1.67
CA TYR A 18 20.29 4.49 -1.66
C TYR A 18 21.16 3.47 -2.40
N ILE A 19 21.75 3.87 -3.55
CA ILE A 19 22.67 3.01 -4.31
C ILE A 19 23.94 2.72 -3.51
N VAL A 20 24.54 3.74 -2.89
CA VAL A 20 25.74 3.56 -2.06
C VAL A 20 25.46 2.61 -0.89
N ILE A 21 24.32 2.78 -0.21
CA ILE A 21 23.92 1.88 0.89
C ILE A 21 23.67 0.46 0.37
N ALA A 22 22.99 0.30 -0.75
CA ALA A 22 22.70 -1.02 -1.34
C ALA A 22 23.98 -1.78 -1.74
N ILE A 23 24.98 -1.08 -2.27
CA ILE A 23 26.28 -1.66 -2.61
C ILE A 23 27.07 -2.03 -1.34
N TRP A 24 27.10 -1.12 -0.35
CA TRP A 24 27.79 -1.33 0.92
C TRP A 24 27.19 -2.49 1.71
N ALA A 25 25.85 -2.60 1.75
CA ALA A 25 25.12 -3.61 2.50
C ALA A 25 24.73 -4.83 1.67
N ARG A 26 25.40 -5.08 0.55
CA ARG A 26 25.11 -6.21 -0.34
C ARG A 26 25.16 -7.54 0.42
N ALA A 27 24.20 -8.42 0.14
CA ALA A 27 24.14 -9.75 0.71
C ALA A 27 25.17 -10.69 0.05
N ASP A 28 26.00 -11.33 0.85
CA ASP A 28 27.04 -12.27 0.41
C ASP A 28 26.67 -13.75 0.67
N SER A 29 25.57 -14.00 1.40
CA SER A 29 25.06 -15.34 1.70
C SER A 29 23.54 -15.42 1.52
N THR A 30 23.00 -16.64 1.38
CA THR A 30 21.54 -16.86 1.33
C THR A 30 20.83 -16.38 2.59
N GLN A 31 21.46 -16.55 3.77
CA GLN A 31 20.91 -16.05 5.03
C GLN A 31 20.84 -14.52 5.07
N GLU A 32 21.85 -13.82 4.57
CA GLU A 32 21.80 -12.36 4.44
C GLU A 32 20.80 -11.91 3.37
N PHE A 33 20.66 -12.71 2.30
CA PHE A 33 19.74 -12.43 1.21
C PHE A 33 18.27 -12.55 1.63
N TYR A 34 17.90 -13.58 2.42
CA TYR A 34 16.50 -13.80 2.81
C TYR A 34 16.09 -13.13 4.13
N VAL A 35 16.98 -13.03 5.12
CA VAL A 35 16.66 -12.53 6.46
C VAL A 35 17.67 -11.53 7.03
N ALA A 36 18.50 -10.92 6.19
CA ALA A 36 19.51 -9.94 6.60
C ALA A 36 20.47 -10.43 7.70
N GLY A 37 20.75 -11.73 7.73
CA GLY A 37 21.59 -12.37 8.76
C GLY A 37 20.94 -12.50 10.14
N GLY A 38 19.72 -12.02 10.34
CA GLY A 38 18.99 -12.11 11.63
C GLY A 38 19.55 -11.23 12.75
N GLY A 39 20.37 -10.21 12.44
CA GLY A 39 21.08 -9.39 13.41
C GLY A 39 20.69 -7.91 13.46
N ILE A 40 19.58 -7.51 12.85
CA ILE A 40 19.17 -6.10 12.76
C ILE A 40 18.68 -5.59 14.12
N ASN A 41 19.11 -4.38 14.50
CA ASN A 41 18.63 -3.71 15.72
C ASN A 41 17.12 -3.45 15.65
N PRO A 42 16.35 -3.66 16.75
CA PRO A 42 14.90 -3.49 16.74
C PRO A 42 14.39 -2.12 16.30
N VAL A 43 15.08 -1.02 16.65
CA VAL A 43 14.69 0.35 16.23
C VAL A 43 14.90 0.50 14.72
N ALA A 44 16.08 0.11 14.23
CA ALA A 44 16.42 0.15 12.81
C ALA A 44 15.48 -0.74 11.97
N ASN A 45 15.14 -1.94 12.46
CA ASN A 45 14.15 -2.79 11.83
C ASN A 45 12.75 -2.18 11.88
N GLY A 46 12.40 -1.46 12.95
CA GLY A 46 11.16 -0.69 13.05
C GLY A 46 11.07 0.39 11.98
N MET A 47 12.16 1.14 11.73
CA MET A 47 12.24 2.13 10.64
C MET A 47 12.10 1.46 9.26
N ALA A 48 12.83 0.37 9.02
CA ALA A 48 12.74 -0.37 7.75
C ALA A 48 11.33 -0.93 7.52
N THR A 49 10.71 -1.48 8.57
CA THR A 49 9.32 -1.97 8.51
C THR A 49 8.35 -0.82 8.24
N ALA A 50 8.54 0.34 8.87
CA ALA A 50 7.71 1.51 8.61
C ALA A 50 7.86 2.02 7.18
N ALA A 51 9.08 2.03 6.60
CA ALA A 51 9.30 2.38 5.20
C ALA A 51 8.67 1.37 4.24
N ASP A 52 8.75 0.08 4.54
CA ASP A 52 8.11 -0.99 3.77
C ASP A 52 6.58 -0.90 3.81
N TRP A 53 6.05 -0.44 4.92
CA TRP A 53 4.64 -0.22 5.18
C TRP A 53 4.09 1.05 4.52
N MET A 54 4.81 2.18 4.67
CA MET A 54 4.41 3.47 4.12
C MET A 54 4.70 3.55 2.62
N SER A 55 3.95 2.77 1.89
CA SER A 55 4.00 2.55 0.45
C SER A 55 3.48 3.75 -0.35
N ALA A 56 3.46 3.64 -1.67
CA ALA A 56 2.76 4.59 -2.54
C ALA A 56 1.30 4.78 -2.12
N ALA A 57 0.62 3.70 -1.68
CA ALA A 57 -0.74 3.77 -1.18
C ALA A 57 -0.88 4.68 0.05
N SER A 58 0.08 4.62 0.98
CA SER A 58 0.06 5.42 2.21
C SER A 58 0.57 6.84 1.99
N PHE A 59 1.66 7.02 1.25
CA PHE A 59 2.28 8.33 1.05
C PHE A 59 1.57 9.14 -0.03
N ILE A 60 1.38 8.54 -1.23
CA ILE A 60 0.88 9.26 -2.41
C ILE A 60 -0.65 9.29 -2.41
N SER A 61 -1.29 8.14 -2.21
CA SER A 61 -2.71 7.93 -2.51
C SER A 61 -3.65 8.21 -1.33
N MET A 62 -3.21 8.04 -0.08
CA MET A 62 -4.11 8.06 1.09
C MET A 62 -4.81 9.39 1.30
N ALA A 63 -4.10 10.52 1.16
CA ALA A 63 -4.73 11.82 1.34
C ALA A 63 -5.77 12.11 0.25
N GLY A 64 -5.49 11.73 -1.00
CA GLY A 64 -6.46 11.82 -2.09
C GLY A 64 -7.67 10.91 -1.88
N LEU A 65 -7.42 9.71 -1.39
CA LEU A 65 -8.48 8.77 -1.04
C LEU A 65 -9.40 9.33 0.06
N ILE A 66 -8.83 9.83 1.15
CA ILE A 66 -9.60 10.43 2.26
C ILE A 66 -10.28 11.72 1.78
N GLY A 67 -9.54 12.60 1.11
CA GLY A 67 -10.01 13.93 0.71
C GLY A 67 -11.04 13.91 -0.40
N MET A 68 -10.93 12.99 -1.36
CA MET A 68 -11.71 13.00 -2.59
C MET A 68 -12.68 11.82 -2.70
N SER A 69 -12.20 10.58 -2.54
CA SER A 69 -12.99 9.40 -2.84
C SER A 69 -13.95 8.99 -1.72
N TYR A 70 -13.55 9.13 -0.46
CA TYR A 70 -14.30 8.65 0.69
C TYR A 70 -14.83 9.78 1.59
N ASN A 71 -14.72 11.03 1.16
CA ASN A 71 -15.22 12.20 1.87
C ASN A 71 -14.85 12.22 3.36
N GLY A 72 -13.57 12.38 3.66
CA GLY A 72 -13.06 12.54 5.03
C GLY A 72 -13.37 11.38 5.95
N TYR A 73 -14.51 11.42 6.61
CA TYR A 73 -14.91 10.41 7.61
C TYR A 73 -14.92 8.98 7.06
N GLY A 74 -15.43 8.77 5.84
CA GLY A 74 -15.43 7.47 5.20
C GLY A 74 -14.03 6.88 4.95
N GLY A 75 -13.01 7.72 4.80
CA GLY A 75 -11.61 7.30 4.63
C GLY A 75 -10.97 6.69 5.88
N SER A 76 -11.60 6.81 7.05
CA SER A 76 -11.11 6.23 8.31
C SER A 76 -10.94 4.71 8.26
N VAL A 77 -11.67 4.00 7.39
CA VAL A 77 -11.55 2.54 7.21
C VAL A 77 -10.13 2.12 6.85
N PHE A 78 -9.42 2.91 6.05
CA PHE A 78 -8.04 2.63 5.66
C PHE A 78 -7.08 2.78 6.83
N LEU A 79 -7.22 3.88 7.58
CA LEU A 79 -6.38 4.14 8.75
C LEU A 79 -6.58 3.07 9.83
N MET A 80 -7.83 2.78 10.18
CA MET A 80 -8.17 1.77 11.18
C MET A 80 -7.83 0.35 10.71
N GLY A 81 -8.14 0.03 9.45
CA GLY A 81 -7.90 -1.28 8.88
C GLY A 81 -6.41 -1.61 8.86
N TRP A 82 -5.59 -0.76 8.27
CA TRP A 82 -4.15 -1.00 8.19
C TRP A 82 -3.47 -0.96 9.55
N THR A 83 -3.73 0.05 10.38
CA THR A 83 -3.11 0.16 11.73
C THR A 83 -3.55 -0.99 12.63
N GLY A 84 -4.85 -1.29 12.67
CA GLY A 84 -5.38 -2.40 13.48
C GLY A 84 -4.85 -3.75 13.04
N GLY A 85 -4.70 -3.96 11.73
CA GLY A 85 -4.10 -5.18 11.18
C GLY A 85 -2.62 -5.34 11.54
N TYR A 86 -1.87 -4.23 11.58
CA TYR A 86 -0.49 -4.28 12.04
C TYR A 86 -0.39 -4.67 13.54
N VAL A 87 -1.31 -4.19 14.37
CA VAL A 87 -1.40 -4.60 15.78
C VAL A 87 -1.72 -6.09 15.88
N ILE A 88 -2.67 -6.60 15.10
CA ILE A 88 -2.99 -8.05 15.03
C ILE A 88 -1.74 -8.84 14.63
N LEU A 89 -1.04 -8.42 13.58
CA LEU A 89 0.20 -9.05 13.14
C LEU A 89 1.24 -9.10 14.25
N ALA A 90 1.49 -7.96 14.89
CA ALA A 90 2.50 -7.82 15.95
C ALA A 90 2.21 -8.69 17.19
N MET A 91 0.93 -8.85 17.54
CA MET A 91 0.51 -9.58 18.74
C MET A 91 0.25 -11.07 18.49
N LEU A 92 -0.43 -11.42 17.38
CA LEU A 92 -0.94 -12.77 17.16
C LEU A 92 -0.14 -13.59 16.15
N VAL A 93 0.74 -13.00 15.35
CA VAL A 93 1.44 -13.75 14.29
C VAL A 93 2.95 -13.68 14.44
N ALA A 94 3.50 -12.48 14.52
CA ALA A 94 4.94 -12.25 14.46
C ALA A 94 5.76 -12.98 15.55
N PRO A 95 5.37 -12.98 16.85
CA PRO A 95 6.14 -13.64 17.89
C PRO A 95 6.26 -15.15 17.68
N TYR A 96 5.16 -15.78 17.25
CA TYR A 96 5.09 -17.22 17.03
C TYR A 96 5.90 -17.65 15.80
N LEU A 97 5.77 -16.91 14.70
CA LEU A 97 6.56 -17.17 13.49
C LEU A 97 8.05 -16.93 13.73
N ARG A 98 8.43 -15.88 14.48
CA ARG A 98 9.84 -15.65 14.83
C ARG A 98 10.39 -16.77 15.70
N LYS A 99 9.61 -17.30 16.63
CA LYS A 99 9.99 -18.45 17.46
C LYS A 99 10.16 -19.71 16.62
N TYR A 100 9.29 -19.93 15.63
CA TYR A 100 9.41 -21.03 14.68
C TYR A 100 10.74 -21.00 13.90
N GLY A 101 11.25 -19.83 13.57
CA GLY A 101 12.64 -19.63 13.14
C GLY A 101 12.97 -20.00 11.70
N LYS A 102 11.97 -20.02 10.80
CA LYS A 102 12.15 -20.24 9.35
C LYS A 102 12.17 -18.92 8.58
N PHE A 103 12.36 -19.00 7.24
CA PHE A 103 12.60 -17.80 6.43
C PHE A 103 11.34 -17.20 5.80
N THR A 104 10.33 -18.03 5.49
CA THR A 104 9.18 -17.61 4.69
C THR A 104 7.86 -18.09 5.26
N VAL A 105 6.76 -17.43 4.86
CA VAL A 105 5.40 -17.83 5.21
C VAL A 105 5.00 -19.16 4.56
N PRO A 106 5.28 -19.42 3.27
CA PRO A 106 5.01 -20.73 2.66
C PRO A 106 5.79 -21.88 3.30
N GLU A 107 7.03 -21.64 3.77
CA GLU A 107 7.80 -22.65 4.50
C GLU A 107 7.08 -23.05 5.79
N PHE A 108 6.62 -22.08 6.58
CA PHE A 108 5.81 -22.36 7.77
C PHE A 108 4.55 -23.14 7.44
N ILE A 109 3.78 -22.72 6.41
CA ILE A 109 2.54 -23.40 6.01
C ILE A 109 2.82 -24.84 5.56
N GLY A 110 3.85 -25.05 4.72
CA GLY A 110 4.24 -26.37 4.26
C GLY A 110 4.61 -27.33 5.38
N ASP A 111 5.42 -26.87 6.32
CA ASP A 111 5.87 -27.67 7.47
C ASP A 111 4.72 -27.91 8.47
N ARG A 112 3.96 -26.83 8.82
CA ARG A 112 2.84 -26.91 9.75
C ARG A 112 1.75 -27.85 9.27
N TYR A 113 1.47 -27.83 7.99
CA TYR A 113 0.48 -28.72 7.38
C TYR A 113 1.08 -29.97 6.74
N TYR A 114 2.35 -30.26 7.04
CA TYR A 114 3.07 -31.49 6.63
C TYR A 114 2.82 -31.86 5.15
N SER A 115 2.83 -30.87 4.26
CA SER A 115 2.43 -31.03 2.86
C SER A 115 3.15 -30.06 1.93
N ASP A 116 3.85 -30.60 0.92
CA ASP A 116 4.40 -29.78 -0.17
C ASP A 116 3.30 -29.13 -1.02
N ALA A 117 2.15 -29.81 -1.18
CA ALA A 117 0.99 -29.21 -1.86
C ALA A 117 0.48 -27.97 -1.12
N ALA A 118 0.43 -27.99 0.24
CA ALA A 118 0.06 -26.82 1.02
C ALA A 118 1.09 -25.68 0.84
N ARG A 119 2.39 -25.99 0.74
CA ARG A 119 3.45 -25.02 0.44
C ARG A 119 3.25 -24.38 -0.94
N VAL A 120 3.00 -25.19 -1.96
CA VAL A 120 2.75 -24.71 -3.33
C VAL A 120 1.54 -23.80 -3.39
N VAL A 121 0.43 -24.18 -2.74
CA VAL A 121 -0.78 -23.32 -2.66
C VAL A 121 -0.49 -22.02 -1.91
N ALA A 122 0.27 -22.06 -0.82
CA ALA A 122 0.67 -20.87 -0.09
C ALA A 122 1.54 -19.92 -0.94
N VAL A 123 2.47 -20.48 -1.75
CA VAL A 123 3.26 -19.68 -2.71
C VAL A 123 2.36 -19.04 -3.76
N LEU A 124 1.41 -19.78 -4.32
CA LEU A 124 0.44 -19.22 -5.29
C LEU A 124 -0.33 -18.06 -4.67
N CYS A 125 -0.86 -18.23 -3.45
CA CYS A 125 -1.56 -17.16 -2.73
C CYS A 125 -0.65 -15.94 -2.50
N LEU A 126 0.60 -16.17 -2.05
CA LEU A 126 1.59 -15.12 -1.83
C LEU A 126 1.91 -14.34 -3.10
N VAL A 127 2.16 -15.04 -4.20
CA VAL A 127 2.51 -14.41 -5.49
C VAL A 127 1.34 -13.56 -5.99
N LEU A 128 0.11 -14.07 -5.95
CA LEU A 128 -1.08 -13.30 -6.36
C LEU A 128 -1.29 -12.04 -5.52
N CYS A 129 -1.20 -12.16 -4.18
CA CYS A 129 -1.29 -11.01 -3.28
C CYS A 129 -0.19 -9.98 -3.56
N SER A 130 1.06 -10.44 -3.64
CA SER A 130 2.22 -9.57 -3.77
C SER A 130 2.29 -8.90 -5.14
N VAL A 131 1.99 -9.61 -6.23
CA VAL A 131 1.92 -9.02 -7.58
C VAL A 131 0.83 -7.96 -7.65
N THR A 132 -0.38 -8.24 -7.11
CA THR A 132 -1.46 -7.25 -7.03
C THR A 132 -1.01 -6.00 -6.27
N TYR A 133 -0.26 -6.17 -5.18
CA TYR A 133 0.29 -5.04 -4.44
C TYR A 133 1.34 -4.27 -5.26
N VAL A 134 2.24 -4.97 -5.97
CA VAL A 134 3.26 -4.34 -6.84
C VAL A 134 2.61 -3.51 -7.95
N ILE A 135 1.46 -3.94 -8.52
CA ILE A 135 0.70 -3.13 -9.49
C ILE A 135 0.34 -1.76 -8.89
N GLY A 136 -0.14 -1.72 -7.65
CA GLY A 136 -0.41 -0.45 -6.95
C GLY A 136 0.85 0.39 -6.71
N GLN A 137 2.01 -0.25 -6.42
CA GLN A 137 3.29 0.46 -6.33
C GLN A 137 3.73 1.03 -7.68
N MET A 138 3.56 0.27 -8.77
CA MET A 138 3.86 0.74 -10.12
C MET A 138 3.00 1.96 -10.49
N LYS A 139 1.71 1.98 -10.11
CA LYS A 139 0.87 3.19 -10.27
C LYS A 139 1.49 4.40 -9.58
N GLY A 140 1.86 4.28 -8.31
CA GLY A 140 2.48 5.40 -7.58
C GLY A 140 3.84 5.81 -8.14
N ILE A 141 4.65 4.86 -8.58
CA ILE A 141 5.93 5.11 -9.26
C ILE A 141 5.70 5.88 -10.56
N GLY A 142 4.73 5.48 -11.37
CA GLY A 142 4.36 6.17 -12.60
C GLY A 142 3.94 7.62 -12.35
N VAL A 143 3.07 7.85 -11.36
CA VAL A 143 2.62 9.20 -10.95
C VAL A 143 3.81 10.06 -10.51
N ALA A 144 4.68 9.55 -9.64
CA ALA A 144 5.82 10.31 -9.13
C ALA A 144 6.85 10.62 -10.22
N PHE A 145 7.20 9.63 -11.06
CA PHE A 145 8.16 9.86 -12.15
C PHE A 145 7.60 10.72 -13.28
N SER A 146 6.32 10.62 -13.63
CA SER A 146 5.71 11.51 -14.63
C SER A 146 5.81 12.97 -14.19
N ARG A 147 5.53 13.25 -12.91
CA ARG A 147 5.70 14.60 -12.35
C ARG A 147 7.16 15.04 -12.29
N PHE A 148 8.06 14.14 -11.86
CA PHE A 148 9.49 14.42 -11.73
C PHE A 148 10.16 14.70 -13.08
N LEU A 149 9.79 13.93 -14.12
CA LEU A 149 10.34 14.08 -15.47
C LEU A 149 9.53 15.06 -16.34
N GLU A 150 8.43 15.59 -15.83
CA GLU A 150 7.48 16.44 -16.57
C GLU A 150 7.04 15.79 -17.90
N THR A 151 6.62 14.52 -17.81
CA THR A 151 6.24 13.69 -18.95
C THR A 151 4.92 12.98 -18.70
N ASP A 152 4.41 12.29 -19.71
CA ASP A 152 3.22 11.46 -19.59
C ASP A 152 3.41 10.31 -18.59
N TYR A 153 2.29 9.79 -18.08
CA TYR A 153 2.27 8.72 -17.10
C TYR A 153 3.00 7.45 -17.55
N GLU A 154 2.83 7.05 -18.83
CA GLU A 154 3.45 5.83 -19.36
C GLU A 154 4.97 5.91 -19.35
N THR A 155 5.53 7.02 -19.81
CA THR A 155 6.99 7.27 -19.80
C THR A 155 7.54 7.28 -18.39
N GLY A 156 6.81 7.90 -17.44
CA GLY A 156 7.15 7.89 -16.02
C GLY A 156 7.17 6.46 -15.46
N LEU A 157 6.17 5.66 -15.79
CA LEU A 157 6.07 4.26 -15.36
C LEU A 157 7.22 3.40 -15.91
N TYR A 158 7.52 3.46 -17.22
CA TYR A 158 8.62 2.70 -17.81
C TYR A 158 9.97 3.07 -17.19
N THR A 159 10.21 4.36 -16.99
CA THR A 159 11.44 4.82 -16.33
C THR A 159 11.54 4.27 -14.91
N GLY A 160 10.45 4.34 -14.16
CA GLY A 160 10.37 3.80 -12.82
C GLY A 160 10.58 2.29 -12.75
N MET A 161 10.01 1.53 -13.71
CA MET A 161 10.21 0.08 -13.80
C MET A 161 11.68 -0.31 -13.96
N VAL A 162 12.41 0.41 -14.83
CA VAL A 162 13.85 0.17 -15.04
C VAL A 162 14.62 0.42 -13.73
N ILE A 163 14.32 1.50 -13.02
CA ILE A 163 14.98 1.84 -11.76
C ILE A 163 14.66 0.79 -10.69
N VAL A 164 13.39 0.41 -10.53
CA VAL A 164 12.97 -0.64 -9.57
C VAL A 164 13.66 -1.96 -9.86
N PHE A 165 13.77 -2.35 -11.12
CA PHE A 165 14.44 -3.58 -11.52
C PHE A 165 15.90 -3.60 -11.02
N PHE A 166 16.68 -2.58 -11.35
CA PHE A 166 18.08 -2.52 -10.90
C PHE A 166 18.21 -2.47 -9.38
N TYR A 167 17.37 -1.68 -8.72
CA TYR A 167 17.37 -1.53 -7.28
C TYR A 167 17.03 -2.84 -6.54
N ALA A 168 15.98 -3.54 -6.96
CA ALA A 168 15.52 -4.77 -6.31
C ALA A 168 16.50 -5.95 -6.52
N VAL A 169 17.06 -6.07 -7.72
CA VAL A 169 17.93 -7.21 -8.08
C VAL A 169 19.26 -7.19 -7.34
N LEU A 170 19.79 -6.01 -6.97
CA LEU A 170 21.13 -5.86 -6.39
C LEU A 170 21.21 -6.11 -4.88
N GLY A 171 20.14 -5.82 -4.11
CA GLY A 171 20.25 -5.62 -2.66
C GLY A 171 20.10 -6.87 -1.77
N GLY A 172 19.16 -7.78 -2.06
CA GLY A 172 18.72 -8.78 -1.07
C GLY A 172 18.16 -8.14 0.21
N MET A 173 17.69 -8.91 1.20
CA MET A 173 17.06 -8.40 2.43
C MET A 173 17.98 -7.46 3.22
N LYS A 174 19.27 -7.75 3.30
CA LYS A 174 20.25 -6.93 4.03
C LYS A 174 20.35 -5.54 3.41
N GLY A 175 20.61 -5.47 2.11
CA GLY A 175 20.71 -4.20 1.37
C GLY A 175 19.40 -3.42 1.40
N ILE A 176 18.25 -4.09 1.16
CA ILE A 176 16.92 -3.49 1.22
C ILE A 176 16.65 -2.91 2.61
N THR A 177 16.96 -3.64 3.70
CA THR A 177 16.70 -3.17 5.07
C THR A 177 17.45 -1.87 5.38
N TYR A 178 18.75 -1.80 5.09
CA TYR A 178 19.53 -0.58 5.35
C TYR A 178 19.12 0.58 4.46
N THR A 179 18.76 0.32 3.21
CA THR A 179 18.25 1.37 2.31
C THR A 179 16.89 1.89 2.79
N GLN A 180 16.01 1.01 3.27
CA GLN A 180 14.71 1.41 3.80
C GLN A 180 14.80 2.23 5.09
N ILE A 181 15.84 2.06 5.91
CA ILE A 181 16.09 2.96 7.05
C ILE A 181 16.33 4.38 6.55
N ALA A 182 17.16 4.56 5.52
CA ALA A 182 17.38 5.87 4.91
C ALA A 182 16.11 6.41 4.21
N GLN A 183 15.40 5.56 3.50
CA GLN A 183 14.13 5.91 2.86
C GLN A 183 13.07 6.33 3.88
N TYR A 184 13.01 5.72 5.06
CA TYR A 184 12.11 6.14 6.12
C TYR A 184 12.36 7.60 6.52
N VAL A 185 13.62 7.97 6.74
CA VAL A 185 13.98 9.36 7.12
C VAL A 185 13.55 10.34 6.03
N VAL A 186 13.79 10.02 4.77
CA VAL A 186 13.40 10.89 3.65
C VAL A 186 11.88 11.00 3.54
N LEU A 187 11.16 9.88 3.54
CA LEU A 187 9.71 9.91 3.36
C LEU A 187 8.96 10.57 4.53
N ILE A 188 9.38 10.34 5.78
CA ILE A 188 8.67 10.93 6.92
C ILE A 188 8.89 12.44 6.98
N THR A 189 10.09 12.93 6.69
CA THR A 189 10.35 14.37 6.59
C THR A 189 9.63 15.00 5.40
N ALA A 190 9.61 14.30 4.26
CA ALA A 190 8.89 14.74 3.05
C ALA A 190 7.38 14.83 3.24
N TYR A 191 6.81 14.03 4.15
CA TYR A 191 5.38 14.07 4.45
C TYR A 191 5.03 15.12 5.51
N THR A 192 5.82 15.20 6.59
CA THR A 192 5.51 16.04 7.73
C THR A 192 5.86 17.51 7.51
N VAL A 193 6.99 17.82 6.83
CA VAL A 193 7.43 19.20 6.62
C VAL A 193 6.39 20.02 5.85
N PRO A 194 5.91 19.62 4.65
CA PRO A 194 4.87 20.40 3.96
C PRO A 194 3.56 20.46 4.73
N ALA A 195 3.18 19.40 5.46
CA ALA A 195 2.00 19.40 6.30
C ALA A 195 2.06 20.46 7.40
N ILE A 196 3.22 20.64 8.03
CA ILE A 196 3.47 21.71 9.02
C ILE A 196 3.33 23.08 8.38
N PHE A 197 3.97 23.32 7.23
CA PHE A 197 3.89 24.62 6.54
C PHE A 197 2.46 24.97 6.12
N ILE A 198 1.72 24.01 5.56
CA ILE A 198 0.34 24.21 5.13
C ILE A 198 -0.58 24.45 6.33
N SER A 199 -0.40 23.70 7.41
CA SER A 199 -1.16 23.90 8.64
C SER A 199 -0.92 25.30 9.23
N LEU A 200 0.33 25.75 9.25
CA LEU A 200 0.68 27.12 9.65
C LEU A 200 0.04 28.18 8.78
N GLN A 201 0.05 28.00 7.44
CA GLN A 201 -0.57 28.95 6.50
C GLN A 201 -2.08 29.04 6.67
N LEU A 202 -2.76 27.89 6.85
CA LEU A 202 -4.21 27.86 6.93
C LEU A 202 -4.76 28.21 8.30
N THR A 203 -4.10 27.77 9.39
CA THR A 203 -4.66 27.84 10.75
C THR A 203 -3.76 28.51 11.77
N GLY A 204 -2.51 28.83 11.41
CA GLY A 204 -1.52 29.31 12.38
C GLY A 204 -0.99 28.24 13.35
N ASN A 205 -1.45 26.99 13.23
CA ASN A 205 -1.04 25.89 14.10
C ASN A 205 0.07 25.05 13.43
N PRO A 206 1.26 24.87 14.07
CA PRO A 206 2.34 24.08 13.48
C PRO A 206 2.11 22.57 13.53
N ILE A 207 1.13 22.09 14.31
CA ILE A 207 0.81 20.67 14.43
C ILE A 207 -0.40 20.36 13.52
N PRO A 208 -0.22 19.68 12.36
CA PRO A 208 -1.31 19.47 11.41
C PRO A 208 -2.54 18.78 12.00
N GLN A 209 -2.34 17.84 12.92
CA GLN A 209 -3.43 17.14 13.61
C GLN A 209 -4.31 18.09 14.45
N LEU A 210 -3.70 19.12 15.07
CA LEU A 210 -4.44 20.16 15.80
C LEU A 210 -4.98 21.21 14.84
N GLY A 211 -4.23 21.54 13.77
CA GLY A 211 -4.67 22.45 12.70
C GLY A 211 -5.97 21.98 12.03
N LEU A 212 -6.16 20.66 11.88
CA LEU A 212 -7.40 20.08 11.33
C LEU A 212 -8.66 20.52 12.10
N GLY A 213 -8.58 20.64 13.42
CA GLY A 213 -9.66 21.09 14.30
C GLY A 213 -9.60 22.57 14.69
N SER A 214 -8.72 23.37 14.05
CA SER A 214 -8.54 24.78 14.36
C SER A 214 -9.36 25.67 13.43
N THR A 215 -9.54 26.95 13.83
CA THR A 215 -10.09 27.99 12.96
C THR A 215 -9.09 28.40 11.89
N LEU A 216 -9.59 28.89 10.77
CA LEU A 216 -8.77 29.47 9.70
C LEU A 216 -8.12 30.79 10.19
N GLN A 217 -6.90 31.04 9.74
CA GLN A 217 -6.15 32.23 10.10
C GLN A 217 -6.89 33.49 9.65
N GLY A 218 -7.07 34.45 10.55
CA GLY A 218 -7.76 35.70 10.30
C GLY A 218 -9.29 35.66 10.40
N GLY A 219 -9.88 34.56 10.88
CA GLY A 219 -11.32 34.39 11.07
C GLY A 219 -11.69 33.46 12.19
N ASP A 220 -12.99 33.34 12.46
CA ASP A 220 -13.56 32.47 13.50
C ASP A 220 -14.14 31.16 12.94
N THR A 221 -14.06 30.93 11.62
CA THR A 221 -14.59 29.74 10.97
C THR A 221 -13.59 28.58 11.08
N TYR A 222 -14.04 27.43 11.55
CA TYR A 222 -13.21 26.22 11.57
C TYR A 222 -12.88 25.74 10.16
N LEU A 223 -11.70 25.16 10.00
CA LEU A 223 -11.21 24.64 8.71
C LEU A 223 -12.20 23.64 8.09
N LEU A 224 -12.72 22.71 8.90
CA LEU A 224 -13.66 21.68 8.43
C LEU A 224 -15.02 22.27 8.08
N ASP A 225 -15.53 23.25 8.85
CA ASP A 225 -16.79 23.93 8.54
C ASP A 225 -16.69 24.71 7.22
N LYS A 226 -15.53 25.36 6.98
CA LYS A 226 -15.27 26.05 5.72
C LYS A 226 -15.22 25.08 4.54
N LEU A 227 -14.60 23.90 4.73
CA LEU A 227 -14.56 22.86 3.70
C LEU A 227 -15.97 22.34 3.39
N ASP A 228 -16.76 22.01 4.42
CA ASP A 228 -18.15 21.56 4.24
C ASP A 228 -19.00 22.61 3.51
N GLN A 229 -18.87 23.90 3.89
CA GLN A 229 -19.57 24.99 3.22
C GLN A 229 -19.26 25.04 1.72
N ILE A 230 -17.96 25.04 1.34
CA ILE A 230 -17.57 25.12 -0.08
C ILE A 230 -18.05 23.88 -0.85
N LEU A 231 -17.98 22.70 -0.25
CA LEU A 231 -18.46 21.48 -0.89
C LEU A 231 -19.97 21.52 -1.13
N LEU A 232 -20.76 21.96 -0.16
CA LEU A 232 -22.21 22.12 -0.31
C LEU A 232 -22.55 23.18 -1.38
N ASP A 233 -21.86 24.32 -1.39
CA ASP A 233 -22.05 25.39 -2.38
C ASP A 233 -21.75 24.91 -3.82
N THR A 234 -20.88 23.91 -3.97
CA THR A 234 -20.51 23.30 -5.26
C THR A 234 -21.27 22.01 -5.58
N GLY A 235 -22.30 21.68 -4.77
CA GLY A 235 -23.19 20.54 -4.97
C GLY A 235 -22.64 19.20 -4.46
N PHE A 236 -21.44 19.18 -3.88
CA PHE A 236 -20.90 17.98 -3.23
C PHE A 236 -21.58 17.75 -1.87
N LYS A 237 -21.39 16.56 -1.33
CA LYS A 237 -21.83 16.22 0.02
C LYS A 237 -20.81 16.73 1.05
N GLU A 238 -21.27 16.92 2.29
CA GLU A 238 -20.42 17.30 3.41
C GLU A 238 -19.24 16.34 3.59
N TYR A 239 -18.08 16.89 3.89
CA TYR A 239 -16.86 16.15 4.15
C TYR A 239 -16.89 15.41 5.49
N THR A 240 -17.46 16.06 6.51
CA THR A 240 -17.37 15.61 7.91
C THR A 240 -18.39 14.55 8.28
N THR A 241 -19.56 14.50 7.63
CA THR A 241 -20.70 13.68 8.05
C THR A 241 -21.11 12.62 7.04
N THR A 242 -20.73 12.75 5.78
CA THR A 242 -21.23 11.87 4.73
C THR A 242 -20.42 10.59 4.61
N LEU A 243 -21.12 9.46 4.75
CA LEU A 243 -20.57 8.15 4.37
C LEU A 243 -20.81 7.89 2.88
N ARG A 244 -19.78 7.46 2.17
CA ARG A 244 -19.90 7.05 0.77
C ARG A 244 -20.71 5.76 0.61
N TYR A 245 -20.53 4.82 1.54
CA TYR A 245 -21.13 3.50 1.51
C TYR A 245 -21.82 3.15 2.82
N SER A 246 -22.55 2.03 2.82
CA SER A 246 -23.24 1.53 4.01
C SER A 246 -22.28 1.20 5.17
N THR A 247 -22.77 1.26 6.39
CA THR A 247 -22.02 0.84 7.58
C THR A 247 -21.49 -0.59 7.46
N LEU A 248 -22.28 -1.50 6.86
CA LEU A 248 -21.85 -2.88 6.64
C LEU A 248 -20.62 -2.93 5.74
N ASN A 249 -20.60 -2.17 4.64
CA ASN A 249 -19.44 -2.10 3.76
C ASN A 249 -18.21 -1.52 4.49
N MET A 250 -18.39 -0.48 5.31
CA MET A 250 -17.33 0.12 6.13
C MET A 250 -16.71 -0.89 7.09
N VAL A 251 -17.54 -1.66 7.80
CA VAL A 251 -17.08 -2.73 8.72
C VAL A 251 -16.37 -3.84 7.94
N ALA A 252 -16.95 -4.30 6.83
CA ALA A 252 -16.37 -5.34 5.99
C ALA A 252 -15.02 -4.91 5.42
N PHE A 253 -14.92 -3.66 4.97
CA PHE A 253 -13.67 -3.12 4.43
C PHE A 253 -12.59 -3.00 5.51
N THR A 254 -12.93 -2.42 6.66
CA THR A 254 -12.02 -2.34 7.80
C THR A 254 -11.52 -3.74 8.20
N ALA A 255 -12.43 -4.72 8.32
CA ALA A 255 -12.08 -6.10 8.64
C ALA A 255 -11.18 -6.74 7.56
N SER A 256 -11.50 -6.54 6.28
CA SER A 256 -10.68 -7.03 5.15
C SER A 256 -9.26 -6.50 5.22
N LEU A 257 -9.10 -5.18 5.43
CA LEU A 257 -7.78 -4.55 5.57
C LEU A 257 -7.05 -5.03 6.83
N MET A 258 -7.73 -5.13 7.98
CA MET A 258 -7.11 -5.60 9.24
C MET A 258 -6.60 -7.04 9.11
N ILE A 259 -7.43 -7.94 8.63
CA ILE A 259 -7.11 -9.35 8.47
C ILE A 259 -6.03 -9.52 7.41
N GLY A 260 -6.18 -8.83 6.27
CA GLY A 260 -5.23 -8.87 5.17
C GLY A 260 -3.85 -8.39 5.55
N THR A 261 -3.77 -7.30 6.28
CA THR A 261 -2.52 -6.77 6.85
C THR A 261 -1.75 -7.84 7.63
N ALA A 262 -2.44 -8.56 8.49
CA ALA A 262 -1.82 -9.59 9.32
C ALA A 262 -1.40 -10.85 8.51
N GLY A 263 -1.84 -10.96 7.26
CA GLY A 263 -1.48 -12.02 6.32
C GLY A 263 -0.44 -11.63 5.27
N LEU A 264 0.08 -10.39 5.25
CA LEU A 264 1.00 -9.93 4.21
C LEU A 264 2.42 -10.48 4.39
N PRO A 265 2.92 -11.27 3.43
CA PRO A 265 4.21 -11.97 3.58
C PRO A 265 5.42 -11.04 3.70
N HIS A 266 5.48 -9.95 2.92
CA HIS A 266 6.62 -9.02 2.93
C HIS A 266 6.76 -8.28 4.27
N VAL A 267 5.66 -8.03 4.97
CA VAL A 267 5.70 -7.44 6.33
C VAL A 267 6.10 -8.51 7.36
N ILE A 268 5.56 -9.73 7.23
CA ILE A 268 5.87 -10.85 8.14
C ILE A 268 7.36 -11.18 8.12
N ILE A 269 8.01 -11.17 6.96
CA ILE A 269 9.42 -11.52 6.81
C ILE A 269 10.34 -10.58 7.62
N ARG A 270 9.92 -9.35 7.91
CA ARG A 270 10.64 -8.38 8.73
C ARG A 270 10.89 -8.85 10.16
N PHE A 271 10.03 -9.70 10.69
CA PHE A 271 10.21 -10.23 12.04
C PHE A 271 11.28 -11.32 12.14
N PHE A 272 11.70 -11.89 11.00
CA PHE A 272 12.82 -12.85 10.96
C PHE A 272 14.20 -12.17 10.92
N THR A 273 14.27 -10.86 10.62
CA THR A 273 15.53 -10.12 10.50
C THR A 273 16.15 -9.71 11.83
N VAL A 274 15.40 -9.78 12.93
CA VAL A 274 15.89 -9.45 14.28
C VAL A 274 16.37 -10.69 15.06
N PRO A 275 17.27 -10.54 16.07
CA PRO A 275 17.89 -11.68 16.74
C PRO A 275 16.93 -12.58 17.53
N LYS A 276 15.98 -12.00 18.26
CA LYS A 276 15.12 -12.71 19.24
C LYS A 276 13.62 -12.40 19.03
N ALA A 277 12.75 -13.26 19.55
CA ALA A 277 11.31 -13.03 19.55
C ALA A 277 10.90 -11.76 20.35
N SER A 278 11.61 -11.46 21.45
CA SER A 278 11.41 -10.21 22.19
C SER A 278 11.79 -8.98 21.36
N ASP A 279 12.80 -9.08 20.51
CA ASP A 279 13.22 -8.00 19.61
C ASP A 279 12.22 -7.80 18.47
N ALA A 280 11.55 -8.86 18.02
CA ALA A 280 10.45 -8.76 17.08
C ALA A 280 9.30 -7.92 17.64
N ARG A 281 8.92 -8.15 18.89
CA ARG A 281 7.90 -7.31 19.59
C ARG A 281 8.33 -5.85 19.73
N ARG A 282 9.59 -5.60 20.13
CA ARG A 282 10.14 -4.25 20.23
C ARG A 282 10.17 -3.54 18.88
N SER A 283 10.62 -4.25 17.85
CA SER A 283 10.62 -3.74 16.47
C SER A 283 9.21 -3.39 15.99
N ALA A 284 8.22 -4.24 16.28
CA ALA A 284 6.83 -3.97 15.97
C ALA A 284 6.30 -2.71 16.67
N GLY A 285 6.64 -2.53 17.95
CA GLY A 285 6.27 -1.31 18.69
C GLY A 285 6.88 -0.05 18.08
N TRP A 286 8.16 -0.06 17.73
CA TRP A 286 8.80 1.07 17.06
C TRP A 286 8.21 1.35 15.68
N ALA A 287 7.97 0.32 14.88
CA ALA A 287 7.33 0.48 13.58
C ALA A 287 5.94 1.13 13.71
N LEU A 288 5.15 0.73 14.70
CA LEU A 288 3.84 1.33 14.97
C LEU A 288 3.95 2.83 15.29
N VAL A 289 4.92 3.23 16.12
CA VAL A 289 5.18 4.65 16.41
C VAL A 289 5.54 5.41 15.15
N PHE A 290 6.44 4.86 14.34
CA PHE A 290 6.88 5.48 13.09
C PHE A 290 5.77 5.58 12.04
N ILE A 291 4.91 4.58 11.93
CA ILE A 291 3.73 4.59 11.06
C ILE A 291 2.70 5.61 11.55
N ALA A 292 2.47 5.69 12.87
CA ALA A 292 1.49 6.60 13.46
C ALA A 292 1.77 8.07 13.14
N ILE A 293 3.03 8.48 12.98
CA ILE A 293 3.39 9.86 12.61
C ILE A 293 2.74 10.23 11.27
N LEU A 294 2.87 9.38 10.24
CA LEU A 294 2.25 9.63 8.94
C LEU A 294 0.72 9.50 9.01
N TYR A 295 0.23 8.42 9.62
CA TYR A 295 -1.20 8.08 9.59
C TYR A 295 -2.07 9.05 10.40
N THR A 296 -1.54 9.66 11.45
CA THR A 296 -2.24 10.73 12.17
C THR A 296 -2.17 12.08 11.45
N THR A 297 -1.17 12.27 10.58
CA THR A 297 -1.03 13.49 9.76
C THR A 297 -1.90 13.44 8.50
N ALA A 298 -2.13 12.25 7.93
CA ALA A 298 -2.82 12.08 6.64
C ALA A 298 -4.22 12.69 6.58
N PRO A 299 -5.10 12.61 7.60
CA PRO A 299 -6.41 13.27 7.58
C PRO A 299 -6.31 14.80 7.45
N ALA A 300 -5.34 15.41 8.14
CA ALA A 300 -5.11 16.85 8.05
C ALA A 300 -4.62 17.24 6.66
N VAL A 301 -3.66 16.50 6.09
CA VAL A 301 -3.19 16.71 4.72
C VAL A 301 -4.34 16.58 3.72
N ALA A 302 -5.20 15.58 3.88
CA ALA A 302 -6.35 15.35 3.02
C ALA A 302 -7.35 16.52 3.02
N ALA A 303 -7.78 16.98 4.19
CA ALA A 303 -8.71 18.08 4.32
C ALA A 303 -8.12 19.40 3.83
N MET A 304 -6.87 19.70 4.22
CA MET A 304 -6.17 20.92 3.80
C MET A 304 -5.90 20.94 2.30
N ALA A 305 -5.55 19.82 1.69
CA ALA A 305 -5.34 19.72 0.25
C ALA A 305 -6.67 19.88 -0.51
N ARG A 306 -7.76 19.28 -0.02
CA ARG A 306 -9.09 19.46 -0.60
C ARG A 306 -9.53 20.93 -0.53
N LEU A 307 -9.35 21.57 0.64
CA LEU A 307 -9.66 22.98 0.81
C LEU A 307 -8.84 23.87 -0.14
N ASN A 308 -7.53 23.63 -0.24
CA ASN A 308 -6.65 24.39 -1.13
C ASN A 308 -7.06 24.27 -2.61
N ILE A 309 -7.42 23.09 -3.08
CA ILE A 309 -7.94 22.89 -4.45
C ILE A 309 -9.24 23.66 -4.64
N MET A 310 -10.20 23.49 -3.74
CA MET A 310 -11.49 24.17 -3.85
C MET A 310 -11.34 25.69 -3.86
N GLN A 311 -10.52 26.26 -2.97
CA GLN A 311 -10.25 27.69 -2.92
C GLN A 311 -9.44 28.20 -4.13
N THR A 312 -8.65 27.36 -4.78
CA THR A 312 -7.94 27.73 -6.01
C THR A 312 -8.90 27.83 -7.18
N ILE A 313 -9.80 26.85 -7.31
CA ILE A 313 -10.77 26.81 -8.42
C ILE A 313 -11.89 27.83 -8.21
N GLU A 314 -12.36 27.98 -6.96
CA GLU A 314 -13.45 28.90 -6.61
C GLU A 314 -13.03 29.81 -5.44
N PRO A 315 -12.19 30.82 -5.73
CA PRO A 315 -11.64 31.71 -4.69
C PRO A 315 -12.70 32.51 -3.93
N THR A 316 -13.81 32.78 -4.57
CA THR A 316 -15.00 33.39 -3.95
C THR A 316 -16.26 32.63 -4.37
N PRO A 317 -17.30 32.57 -3.53
CA PRO A 317 -18.53 31.86 -3.86
C PRO A 317 -19.12 32.32 -5.23
N ASN A 318 -19.44 31.38 -6.09
CA ASN A 318 -19.94 31.56 -7.45
C ASN A 318 -19.02 32.37 -8.40
N ALA A 319 -17.73 32.45 -8.12
CA ALA A 319 -16.76 33.12 -8.97
C ALA A 319 -15.58 32.15 -9.29
N PRO A 320 -15.81 31.18 -10.20
CA PRO A 320 -14.79 30.24 -10.59
C PRO A 320 -13.63 30.93 -11.32
N MET A 321 -12.42 30.36 -11.21
CA MET A 321 -11.24 30.91 -11.85
C MET A 321 -11.33 30.84 -13.37
N THR A 322 -10.69 31.79 -14.05
CA THR A 322 -10.56 31.79 -15.52
C THR A 322 -9.56 30.71 -15.93
N ILE A 323 -9.91 29.88 -16.90
CA ILE A 323 -9.03 28.79 -17.40
C ILE A 323 -7.71 29.35 -17.94
N ALA A 324 -7.73 30.53 -18.57
CA ALA A 324 -6.54 31.18 -19.07
C ALA A 324 -5.55 31.58 -17.96
N ASP A 325 -6.05 31.94 -16.77
CA ASP A 325 -5.26 32.40 -15.63
C ASP A 325 -4.91 31.28 -14.65
N ARG A 326 -5.16 30.00 -15.04
CA ARG A 326 -4.88 28.87 -14.17
C ARG A 326 -3.41 28.80 -13.76
N PRO A 327 -3.12 28.46 -12.50
CA PRO A 327 -1.76 28.36 -11.99
C PRO A 327 -0.88 27.39 -12.79
N GLU A 328 0.45 27.60 -12.77
CA GLU A 328 1.40 26.77 -13.52
C GLU A 328 1.34 25.29 -13.14
N TRP A 329 1.08 24.97 -11.85
CA TRP A 329 0.95 23.60 -11.41
C TRP A 329 -0.20 22.85 -12.13
N PHE A 330 -1.28 23.53 -12.50
CA PHE A 330 -2.35 22.92 -13.31
C PHE A 330 -1.79 22.44 -14.66
N LYS A 331 -1.07 23.30 -15.36
CA LYS A 331 -0.50 22.97 -16.68
C LYS A 331 0.49 21.82 -16.60
N THR A 332 1.31 21.79 -15.55
CA THR A 332 2.27 20.71 -15.34
C THR A 332 1.56 19.37 -15.12
N TRP A 333 0.50 19.34 -14.32
CA TRP A 333 -0.27 18.11 -14.09
C TRP A 333 -1.13 17.71 -15.30
N GLU A 334 -1.60 18.66 -16.12
CA GLU A 334 -2.26 18.35 -17.39
C GLU A 334 -1.35 17.58 -18.35
N GLN A 335 -0.05 17.92 -18.40
CA GLN A 335 0.93 17.21 -19.23
C GLN A 335 1.10 15.73 -18.84
N THR A 336 0.88 15.38 -17.58
CA THR A 336 0.94 13.99 -17.12
C THR A 336 -0.30 13.17 -17.51
N GLY A 337 -1.38 13.81 -17.94
CA GLY A 337 -2.67 13.17 -18.18
C GLY A 337 -3.46 12.81 -16.92
N LEU A 338 -2.93 13.15 -15.72
CA LEU A 338 -3.57 12.86 -14.43
C LEU A 338 -4.52 13.97 -13.96
N LEU A 339 -4.49 15.10 -14.66
CA LEU A 339 -5.43 16.21 -14.52
C LEU A 339 -5.88 16.63 -15.92
N ALA A 340 -7.19 16.86 -16.11
CA ALA A 340 -7.73 17.34 -17.38
C ALA A 340 -8.92 18.26 -17.16
N ILE A 341 -9.00 19.32 -17.95
CA ILE A 341 -10.04 20.33 -17.96
C ILE A 341 -10.74 20.31 -19.32
N GLU A 342 -12.06 20.47 -19.32
CA GLU A 342 -12.88 20.64 -20.50
C GLU A 342 -13.86 21.77 -20.26
N ASP A 343 -13.71 22.89 -20.97
CA ASP A 343 -14.67 24.01 -20.93
C ASP A 343 -15.95 23.61 -21.69
N LYS A 344 -16.92 23.06 -20.96
CA LYS A 344 -18.15 22.49 -21.53
C LYS A 344 -19.16 23.53 -21.95
N ASN A 345 -19.21 24.66 -21.25
CA ASN A 345 -20.16 25.70 -21.48
C ASN A 345 -19.60 26.86 -22.34
N GLY A 346 -18.29 26.89 -22.58
CA GLY A 346 -17.60 27.88 -23.41
C GLY A 346 -17.46 29.26 -22.75
N ASP A 347 -17.56 29.36 -21.41
CA ASP A 347 -17.46 30.63 -20.69
C ASP A 347 -16.02 31.00 -20.28
N GLY A 348 -15.06 30.11 -20.56
CA GLY A 348 -13.65 30.30 -20.25
C GLY A 348 -13.32 30.25 -18.76
N LYS A 349 -14.23 29.75 -17.93
CA LYS A 349 -14.02 29.57 -16.49
C LYS A 349 -14.00 28.07 -16.15
N LEU A 350 -13.44 27.70 -15.01
CA LEU A 350 -13.37 26.30 -14.56
C LEU A 350 -14.39 26.05 -13.46
N GLN A 351 -15.45 25.34 -13.78
CA GLN A 351 -16.43 24.86 -12.80
C GLN A 351 -16.05 23.47 -12.30
N TYR A 352 -15.85 23.35 -10.97
CA TYR A 352 -15.69 22.07 -10.32
C TYR A 352 -16.94 21.77 -9.48
N ARG A 353 -17.81 20.93 -10.03
CA ARG A 353 -19.15 20.64 -9.49
C ARG A 353 -19.35 19.15 -9.26
N ALA A 354 -20.29 18.81 -8.37
CA ALA A 354 -20.67 17.43 -8.15
C ALA A 354 -21.45 16.82 -9.31
N ASP A 355 -22.20 17.63 -10.05
CA ASP A 355 -22.91 17.20 -11.25
C ASP A 355 -21.91 16.97 -12.40
N PRO A 356 -21.81 15.75 -12.93
CA PRO A 356 -20.89 15.44 -14.03
C PRO A 356 -21.15 16.25 -15.30
N THR A 357 -22.37 16.74 -15.51
CA THR A 357 -22.74 17.54 -16.70
C THR A 357 -22.19 18.96 -16.63
N GLU A 358 -22.09 19.52 -15.43
CA GLU A 358 -21.56 20.86 -15.15
C GLU A 358 -20.08 20.84 -14.77
N ASN A 359 -19.55 19.68 -14.42
CA ASN A 359 -18.17 19.54 -13.97
C ASN A 359 -17.20 19.62 -15.13
N GLU A 360 -16.32 20.59 -15.13
CA GLU A 360 -15.29 20.85 -16.15
C GLU A 360 -13.89 20.38 -15.77
N LEU A 361 -13.67 20.06 -14.50
CA LEU A 361 -12.49 19.31 -14.07
C LEU A 361 -12.77 17.82 -14.31
N VAL A 362 -12.61 17.39 -15.56
CA VAL A 362 -13.05 16.06 -16.04
C VAL A 362 -12.17 14.94 -15.53
N THR A 363 -10.90 15.23 -15.25
CA THR A 363 -9.97 14.28 -14.63
C THR A 363 -9.25 14.94 -13.47
N LEU A 364 -9.28 14.32 -12.31
CA LEU A 364 -8.44 14.64 -11.17
C LEU A 364 -8.08 13.32 -10.46
N ASP A 365 -6.90 12.80 -10.76
CA ASP A 365 -6.43 11.55 -10.15
C ASP A 365 -6.14 11.77 -8.66
N ASN A 366 -6.67 10.91 -7.80
CA ASN A 366 -6.49 11.02 -6.35
C ASN A 366 -5.01 10.97 -5.94
N ASP A 367 -4.18 10.28 -6.72
CA ASP A 367 -2.78 10.04 -6.41
C ASP A 367 -1.89 11.29 -6.61
N ILE A 368 -2.41 12.35 -7.23
CA ILE A 368 -1.63 13.60 -7.35
C ILE A 368 -1.70 14.49 -6.11
N LEU A 369 -2.70 14.30 -5.25
CA LEU A 369 -3.07 15.29 -4.24
C LEU A 369 -1.95 15.63 -3.27
N VAL A 370 -1.22 14.63 -2.75
CA VAL A 370 -0.10 14.85 -1.83
C VAL A 370 1.07 15.55 -2.53
N LEU A 371 1.35 15.16 -3.77
CA LEU A 371 2.47 15.72 -4.53
C LEU A 371 2.18 17.15 -4.99
N ALA A 372 0.93 17.45 -5.36
CA ALA A 372 0.51 18.77 -5.82
C ALA A 372 0.26 19.77 -4.68
N ASN A 373 -0.12 19.30 -3.48
CA ASN A 373 -0.51 20.19 -2.39
C ASN A 373 0.56 21.24 -2.00
N PRO A 374 1.87 20.94 -1.93
CA PRO A 374 2.90 21.95 -1.70
C PRO A 374 2.99 23.01 -2.82
N GLU A 375 2.70 22.61 -4.07
CA GLU A 375 2.67 23.53 -5.21
C GLU A 375 1.43 24.45 -5.13
N ILE A 376 0.28 23.87 -4.82
CA ILE A 376 -0.99 24.59 -4.63
C ILE A 376 -0.84 25.62 -3.50
N ALA A 377 -0.21 25.22 -2.39
CA ALA A 377 0.07 26.08 -1.23
C ALA A 377 1.23 27.05 -1.45
N ARG A 378 1.86 27.04 -2.65
CA ARG A 378 3.01 27.89 -3.00
C ARG A 378 4.16 27.80 -2.02
N LEU A 379 4.47 26.59 -1.56
CA LEU A 379 5.60 26.35 -0.67
C LEU A 379 6.95 26.53 -1.42
N PRO A 380 8.05 26.74 -0.69
CA PRO A 380 9.37 26.86 -1.30
C PRO A 380 9.74 25.64 -2.16
N ASN A 381 10.45 25.84 -3.26
CA ASN A 381 10.81 24.80 -4.22
C ASN A 381 11.51 23.58 -3.59
N TRP A 382 12.32 23.78 -2.54
CA TRP A 382 12.98 22.68 -1.84
C TRP A 382 11.97 21.76 -1.10
N VAL A 383 10.85 22.28 -0.62
CA VAL A 383 9.79 21.49 0.01
C VAL A 383 9.09 20.64 -1.05
N ILE A 384 8.79 21.22 -2.22
CA ILE A 384 8.17 20.50 -3.34
C ILE A 384 9.08 19.37 -3.80
N ALA A 385 10.37 19.65 -3.97
CA ALA A 385 11.39 18.67 -4.33
C ALA A 385 11.54 17.55 -3.29
N LEU A 386 11.44 17.89 -2.00
CA LEU A 386 11.48 16.92 -0.90
C LEU A 386 10.29 15.95 -0.97
N VAL A 387 9.08 16.46 -1.28
CA VAL A 387 7.87 15.60 -1.43
C VAL A 387 8.01 14.64 -2.60
N ALA A 388 8.59 15.08 -3.72
CA ALA A 388 8.89 14.21 -4.85
C ALA A 388 9.83 13.06 -4.44
N ALA A 389 10.93 13.38 -3.74
CA ALA A 389 11.87 12.38 -3.23
C ALA A 389 11.20 11.42 -2.24
N GLY A 390 10.32 11.92 -1.36
CA GLY A 390 9.56 11.12 -0.40
C GLY A 390 8.58 10.16 -1.05
N GLY A 391 7.84 10.62 -2.05
CA GLY A 391 6.91 9.78 -2.82
C GLY A 391 7.63 8.64 -3.54
N LEU A 392 8.77 8.93 -4.16
CA LEU A 392 9.61 7.91 -4.78
C LEU A 392 10.19 6.94 -3.74
N ALA A 393 10.70 7.44 -2.61
CA ALA A 393 11.21 6.60 -1.53
C ALA A 393 10.13 5.63 -1.00
N ALA A 394 8.90 6.11 -0.80
CA ALA A 394 7.78 5.31 -0.33
C ALA A 394 7.41 4.18 -1.32
N ALA A 395 7.29 4.51 -2.60
CA ALA A 395 6.94 3.54 -3.62
C ALA A 395 8.05 2.48 -3.83
N LEU A 396 9.31 2.92 -3.88
CA LEU A 396 10.46 2.03 -4.10
C LEU A 396 10.75 1.12 -2.92
N SER A 397 10.60 1.60 -1.67
CA SER A 397 10.85 0.79 -0.46
C SER A 397 9.95 -0.42 -0.40
N THR A 398 8.65 -0.22 -0.61
CA THR A 398 7.65 -1.30 -0.58
C THR A 398 7.75 -2.22 -1.78
N ALA A 399 7.98 -1.65 -2.99
CA ALA A 399 8.18 -2.48 -4.20
C ALA A 399 9.34 -3.47 -4.00
N ALA A 400 10.46 -3.03 -3.45
CA ALA A 400 11.61 -3.89 -3.18
C ALA A 400 11.30 -5.02 -2.19
N GLY A 401 10.58 -4.73 -1.10
CA GLY A 401 10.15 -5.73 -0.12
C GLY A 401 9.21 -6.78 -0.72
N LEU A 402 8.23 -6.36 -1.52
CA LEU A 402 7.31 -7.24 -2.22
C LEU A 402 8.01 -8.14 -3.24
N LEU A 403 8.89 -7.57 -4.05
CA LEU A 403 9.66 -8.31 -5.05
C LEU A 403 10.58 -9.36 -4.40
N LEU A 404 11.16 -9.04 -3.24
CA LEU A 404 11.93 -10.01 -2.47
C LEU A 404 11.04 -11.14 -1.93
N ALA A 405 9.85 -10.84 -1.43
CA ALA A 405 8.90 -11.85 -0.96
C ALA A 405 8.49 -12.79 -2.10
N ILE A 406 8.17 -12.27 -3.29
CA ILE A 406 7.84 -13.05 -4.49
C ILE A 406 9.02 -13.95 -4.87
N SER A 407 10.22 -13.36 -4.95
CA SER A 407 11.40 -14.08 -5.39
C SER A 407 11.80 -15.17 -4.42
N SER A 408 11.71 -14.92 -3.11
CA SER A 408 11.98 -15.91 -2.06
C SER A 408 11.01 -17.08 -2.12
N ALA A 409 9.70 -16.79 -2.31
CA ALA A 409 8.69 -17.83 -2.45
C ALA A 409 8.93 -18.72 -3.68
N ILE A 410 9.34 -18.15 -4.81
CA ILE A 410 9.61 -18.91 -6.03
C ILE A 410 10.95 -19.66 -5.92
N SER A 411 12.04 -19.00 -5.57
CA SER A 411 13.38 -19.61 -5.57
C SER A 411 13.60 -20.55 -4.39
N HIS A 412 13.22 -20.15 -3.19
CA HIS A 412 13.41 -20.96 -1.99
C HIS A 412 12.31 -22.00 -1.82
N ASP A 413 11.04 -21.58 -1.76
CA ASP A 413 9.95 -22.49 -1.41
C ASP A 413 9.57 -23.43 -2.56
N LEU A 414 9.43 -22.94 -3.80
CA LEU A 414 9.11 -23.80 -4.93
C LEU A 414 10.33 -24.54 -5.46
N LEU A 415 11.39 -23.83 -5.88
CA LEU A 415 12.50 -24.50 -6.53
C LEU A 415 13.32 -25.30 -5.52
N LYS A 416 13.91 -24.67 -4.50
CA LYS A 416 14.83 -25.33 -3.56
C LYS A 416 14.15 -26.38 -2.69
N ARG A 417 13.00 -26.05 -2.12
CA ARG A 417 12.32 -26.92 -1.14
C ARG A 417 11.41 -27.97 -1.76
N THR A 418 10.86 -27.71 -2.96
CA THR A 418 9.83 -28.58 -3.54
C THR A 418 10.31 -29.31 -4.80
N PHE A 419 10.77 -28.58 -5.83
CA PHE A 419 11.02 -29.19 -7.15
C PHE A 419 12.47 -29.55 -7.43
N MET A 420 13.45 -28.80 -6.92
CA MET A 420 14.88 -28.96 -7.23
C MET A 420 15.75 -28.86 -5.97
N PRO A 421 15.67 -29.82 -5.02
CA PRO A 421 16.44 -29.75 -3.76
C PRO A 421 17.96 -29.68 -3.93
N SER A 422 18.48 -30.14 -5.07
CA SER A 422 19.89 -30.13 -5.43
C SER A 422 20.37 -28.83 -6.11
N ILE A 423 19.52 -27.84 -6.28
CA ILE A 423 19.90 -26.57 -6.89
C ILE A 423 21.02 -25.90 -6.11
N SER A 424 22.06 -25.43 -6.81
CA SER A 424 23.18 -24.74 -6.18
C SER A 424 22.73 -23.37 -5.62
N GLU A 425 23.47 -22.85 -4.65
CA GLU A 425 23.21 -21.53 -4.07
C GLU A 425 23.19 -20.42 -5.14
N ARG A 426 24.13 -20.47 -6.11
CA ARG A 426 24.13 -19.55 -7.25
C ARG A 426 22.91 -19.71 -8.15
N GLY A 427 22.47 -20.95 -8.37
CA GLY A 427 21.25 -21.26 -9.14
C GLY A 427 20.02 -20.71 -8.46
N GLU A 428 19.89 -20.88 -7.15
CA GLU A 428 18.81 -20.33 -6.34
C GLU A 428 18.76 -18.80 -6.41
N LEU A 429 19.91 -18.12 -6.25
CA LEU A 429 19.99 -16.66 -6.36
C LEU A 429 19.66 -16.15 -7.77
N ASN A 430 20.08 -16.85 -8.83
CA ASN A 430 19.74 -16.47 -10.20
C ASN A 430 18.24 -16.67 -10.49
N ALA A 431 17.65 -17.73 -9.98
CA ALA A 431 16.20 -17.95 -10.07
C ALA A 431 15.42 -16.85 -9.32
N SER A 432 15.91 -16.43 -8.15
CA SER A 432 15.36 -15.31 -7.40
C SER A 432 15.36 -14.00 -8.23
N ARG A 433 16.48 -13.67 -8.86
CA ARG A 433 16.61 -12.49 -9.73
C ARG A 433 15.69 -12.56 -10.96
N GLY A 434 15.59 -13.75 -11.57
CA GLY A 434 14.66 -13.98 -12.69
C GLY A 434 13.20 -13.80 -12.28
N ALA A 435 12.80 -14.29 -11.12
CA ALA A 435 11.47 -14.11 -10.57
C ALA A 435 11.15 -12.63 -10.29
N MET A 436 12.12 -11.88 -9.73
CA MET A 436 11.96 -10.42 -9.56
C MET A 436 11.75 -9.70 -10.88
N ALA A 437 12.56 -10.03 -11.90
CA ALA A 437 12.42 -9.45 -13.23
C ALA A 437 11.01 -9.68 -13.81
N LEU A 438 10.54 -10.92 -13.78
CA LEU A 438 9.21 -11.27 -14.26
C LEU A 438 8.11 -10.53 -13.49
N ALA A 439 8.24 -10.40 -12.17
CA ALA A 439 7.29 -9.67 -11.34
C ALA A 439 7.25 -8.16 -11.67
N VAL A 440 8.41 -7.53 -11.87
CA VAL A 440 8.48 -6.10 -12.27
C VAL A 440 7.83 -5.87 -13.62
N PHE A 441 8.18 -6.68 -14.62
CA PHE A 441 7.61 -6.52 -15.96
C PHE A 441 6.11 -6.83 -15.99
N GLY A 442 5.67 -7.90 -15.33
CA GLY A 442 4.25 -8.26 -15.25
C GLY A 442 3.42 -7.20 -14.52
N ALA A 443 3.87 -6.77 -13.34
CA ALA A 443 3.17 -5.75 -12.57
C ALA A 443 3.24 -4.37 -13.25
N GLY A 444 4.34 -4.03 -13.92
CA GLY A 444 4.48 -2.80 -14.68
C GLY A 444 3.53 -2.76 -15.88
N TYR A 445 3.43 -3.85 -16.64
CA TYR A 445 2.47 -3.96 -17.75
C TYR A 445 1.03 -3.77 -17.26
N LEU A 446 0.64 -4.42 -16.15
CA LEU A 446 -0.67 -4.23 -15.55
C LEU A 446 -0.83 -2.83 -14.92
N GLY A 447 0.26 -2.19 -14.54
CA GLY A 447 0.30 -0.81 -14.04
C GLY A 447 0.03 0.26 -15.10
N LEU A 448 0.07 -0.08 -16.41
CA LEU A 448 -0.36 0.84 -17.48
C LEU A 448 -1.85 1.16 -17.39
N ASN A 449 -2.66 0.17 -17.03
CA ASN A 449 -4.10 0.31 -16.83
C ASN A 449 -4.48 -0.25 -15.46
N PRO A 450 -4.13 0.43 -14.36
CA PRO A 450 -4.39 -0.08 -13.03
C PRO A 450 -5.90 -0.13 -12.76
N PRO A 451 -6.39 -1.08 -11.93
CA PRO A 451 -7.81 -1.22 -11.62
C PRO A 451 -8.40 -0.09 -10.78
N GLY A 452 -7.64 0.98 -10.58
CA GLY A 452 -7.99 2.18 -9.83
C GLY A 452 -6.76 2.95 -9.36
N PHE A 453 -6.95 3.88 -8.44
CA PHE A 453 -5.86 4.60 -7.78
C PHE A 453 -5.01 3.64 -6.92
N ALA A 454 -3.78 4.06 -6.56
CA ALA A 454 -2.80 3.15 -5.95
C ALA A 454 -3.32 2.48 -4.66
N ALA A 455 -3.91 3.22 -3.72
CA ALA A 455 -4.45 2.64 -2.49
C ALA A 455 -5.62 1.69 -2.72
N GLY A 456 -6.47 1.93 -3.72
CA GLY A 456 -7.57 1.03 -4.09
C GLY A 456 -7.05 -0.31 -4.63
N THR A 457 -6.03 -0.27 -5.48
CA THR A 457 -5.37 -1.49 -6.01
C THR A 457 -4.67 -2.27 -4.90
N VAL A 458 -4.00 -1.57 -3.99
CA VAL A 458 -3.35 -2.17 -2.82
C VAL A 458 -4.39 -2.82 -1.90
N ALA A 459 -5.55 -2.20 -1.68
CA ALA A 459 -6.63 -2.78 -0.86
C ALA A 459 -7.11 -4.15 -1.39
N LEU A 460 -7.10 -4.37 -2.72
CA LEU A 460 -7.39 -5.70 -3.30
C LEU A 460 -6.36 -6.74 -2.86
N ALA A 461 -5.07 -6.39 -2.84
CA ALA A 461 -4.02 -7.31 -2.37
C ALA A 461 -4.22 -7.73 -0.91
N PHE A 462 -4.63 -6.78 -0.05
CA PHE A 462 -5.00 -7.08 1.34
C PHE A 462 -6.20 -8.02 1.41
N GLY A 463 -7.22 -7.81 0.58
CA GLY A 463 -8.37 -8.72 0.46
C GLY A 463 -7.97 -10.14 0.07
N LEU A 464 -7.03 -10.28 -0.88
CA LEU A 464 -6.50 -11.60 -1.27
C LEU A 464 -5.71 -12.26 -0.13
N ALA A 465 -4.88 -11.51 0.61
CA ALA A 465 -4.16 -12.02 1.77
C ALA A 465 -5.11 -12.41 2.92
N ALA A 466 -6.17 -11.62 3.14
CA ALA A 466 -7.22 -11.89 4.13
C ALA A 466 -7.93 -13.21 3.85
N SER A 467 -8.27 -13.46 2.59
CA SER A 467 -9.05 -14.63 2.17
C SER A 467 -8.22 -15.91 2.02
N SER A 468 -6.88 -15.81 1.99
CA SER A 468 -6.01 -16.96 1.71
C SER A 468 -5.00 -17.24 2.83
N ILE A 469 -4.02 -16.37 3.02
CA ILE A 469 -2.84 -16.61 3.87
C ILE A 469 -3.17 -16.47 5.36
N PHE A 470 -3.86 -15.41 5.75
CA PHE A 470 -4.12 -15.11 7.16
C PHE A 470 -4.84 -16.25 7.89
N PRO A 471 -5.97 -16.83 7.38
CA PRO A 471 -6.64 -17.93 8.06
C PRO A 471 -5.72 -19.16 8.24
N ALA A 472 -4.93 -19.50 7.22
CA ALA A 472 -3.98 -20.60 7.28
C ALA A 472 -2.90 -20.38 8.35
N LEU A 473 -2.39 -19.15 8.49
CA LEU A 473 -1.43 -18.78 9.53
C LEU A 473 -2.04 -18.90 10.92
N VAL A 474 -3.19 -18.26 11.15
CA VAL A 474 -3.82 -18.22 12.49
C VAL A 474 -4.24 -19.61 12.92
N MET A 475 -4.92 -20.36 12.06
CA MET A 475 -5.28 -21.74 12.37
C MET A 475 -4.05 -22.63 12.53
N GLY A 476 -2.99 -22.38 11.79
CA GLY A 476 -1.72 -23.08 11.90
C GLY A 476 -1.03 -22.86 13.24
N ILE A 477 -1.09 -21.65 13.79
CA ILE A 477 -0.50 -21.29 15.08
C ILE A 477 -1.38 -21.75 16.26
N PHE A 478 -2.71 -21.59 16.16
CA PHE A 478 -3.59 -21.74 17.33
C PHE A 478 -4.42 -23.03 17.38
N SER A 479 -4.46 -23.83 16.31
CA SER A 479 -5.24 -25.07 16.28
C SER A 479 -4.38 -26.28 15.98
N THR A 480 -4.40 -27.29 16.85
CA THR A 480 -3.78 -28.60 16.63
C THR A 480 -4.60 -29.50 15.68
N ARG A 481 -5.89 -29.15 15.43
CA ARG A 481 -6.83 -30.02 14.72
C ARG A 481 -6.89 -29.78 13.21
N ILE A 482 -6.52 -28.59 12.71
CA ILE A 482 -6.60 -28.30 11.27
C ILE A 482 -5.64 -29.16 10.48
N THR A 483 -6.18 -29.85 9.48
CA THR A 483 -5.47 -30.82 8.63
C THR A 483 -4.91 -30.14 7.38
N ARG A 484 -4.00 -30.82 6.67
CA ARG A 484 -3.47 -30.32 5.38
C ARG A 484 -4.56 -30.15 4.33
N GLU A 485 -5.50 -31.10 4.26
CA GLU A 485 -6.65 -31.05 3.34
C GLU A 485 -7.54 -29.85 3.67
N GLY A 486 -7.79 -29.60 4.96
CA GLY A 486 -8.56 -28.45 5.42
C GLY A 486 -7.88 -27.12 5.07
N ALA A 487 -6.59 -27.00 5.32
CA ALA A 487 -5.82 -25.79 5.02
C ALA A 487 -5.78 -25.51 3.51
N ILE A 488 -5.50 -26.51 2.67
CA ILE A 488 -5.47 -26.39 1.22
C ILE A 488 -6.85 -25.97 0.69
N ALA A 489 -7.89 -26.69 1.08
CA ALA A 489 -9.27 -26.37 0.66
C ALA A 489 -9.69 -24.97 1.11
N GLY A 490 -9.39 -24.60 2.35
CA GLY A 490 -9.66 -23.27 2.88
C GLY A 490 -9.00 -22.16 2.08
N MET A 491 -7.68 -22.26 1.84
CA MET A 491 -6.93 -21.27 1.04
C MET A 491 -7.48 -21.13 -0.39
N LEU A 492 -7.74 -22.26 -1.06
CA LEU A 492 -8.25 -22.25 -2.45
C LEU A 492 -9.67 -21.71 -2.54
N CYS A 493 -10.59 -22.13 -1.64
CA CYS A 493 -11.96 -21.65 -1.64
C CYS A 493 -12.05 -20.16 -1.26
N GLY A 494 -11.34 -19.72 -0.23
CA GLY A 494 -11.34 -18.33 0.19
C GLY A 494 -10.77 -17.41 -0.89
N LEU A 495 -9.63 -17.76 -1.46
CA LEU A 495 -9.01 -17.03 -2.57
C LEU A 495 -9.91 -17.06 -3.81
N GLY A 496 -10.44 -18.23 -4.17
CA GLY A 496 -11.26 -18.42 -5.36
C GLY A 496 -12.55 -17.58 -5.33
N VAL A 497 -13.27 -17.59 -4.20
CA VAL A 497 -14.48 -16.76 -4.03
C VAL A 497 -14.17 -15.28 -4.10
N THR A 498 -13.06 -14.84 -3.49
CA THR A 498 -12.63 -13.44 -3.53
C THR A 498 -12.24 -13.02 -4.95
N LEU A 499 -11.41 -13.81 -5.65
CA LEU A 499 -11.02 -13.52 -7.03
C LEU A 499 -12.22 -13.52 -7.97
N PHE A 500 -13.13 -14.51 -7.82
CA PHE A 500 -14.36 -14.56 -8.63
C PHE A 500 -15.15 -13.26 -8.50
N TYR A 501 -15.38 -12.80 -7.27
CA TYR A 501 -16.12 -11.56 -7.04
C TYR A 501 -15.40 -10.32 -7.54
N VAL A 502 -14.09 -10.22 -7.26
CA VAL A 502 -13.28 -9.08 -7.71
C VAL A 502 -13.20 -9.02 -9.23
N PHE A 503 -12.94 -10.15 -9.91
CA PHE A 503 -12.83 -10.19 -11.37
C PHE A 503 -14.16 -9.92 -12.07
N GLN A 504 -15.28 -10.31 -11.46
CA GLN A 504 -16.60 -9.99 -11.96
C GLN A 504 -16.85 -8.47 -12.05
N HIS A 505 -16.36 -7.70 -11.08
CA HIS A 505 -16.57 -6.26 -11.00
C HIS A 505 -15.43 -5.44 -11.64
N LYS A 506 -14.20 -5.92 -11.55
CA LYS A 506 -12.99 -5.21 -12.00
C LYS A 506 -12.40 -5.74 -13.31
N GLY A 507 -12.88 -6.89 -13.79
CA GLY A 507 -12.30 -7.62 -14.92
C GLY A 507 -11.23 -8.64 -14.52
N ILE A 508 -11.03 -9.66 -15.35
CA ILE A 508 -9.98 -10.68 -15.15
C ILE A 508 -8.62 -9.99 -15.15
N MET A 509 -7.77 -10.36 -14.22
CA MET A 509 -6.46 -9.72 -14.00
C MET A 509 -6.56 -8.19 -13.84
N PHE A 510 -7.72 -7.71 -13.39
CA PHE A 510 -8.04 -6.29 -13.19
C PHE A 510 -8.15 -5.46 -14.49
N VAL A 511 -8.25 -6.11 -15.64
CA VAL A 511 -8.51 -5.43 -16.91
C VAL A 511 -10.01 -5.26 -17.09
N SER A 512 -10.49 -4.01 -17.11
CA SER A 512 -11.92 -3.68 -17.09
C SER A 512 -12.70 -4.30 -18.26
N ASP A 513 -12.09 -4.41 -19.44
CA ASP A 513 -12.70 -4.96 -20.63
C ASP A 513 -12.86 -6.49 -20.57
N TRP A 514 -12.18 -7.15 -19.65
CA TRP A 514 -12.25 -8.61 -19.45
C TRP A 514 -13.25 -9.02 -18.37
N ARG A 515 -14.33 -8.25 -18.19
CA ARG A 515 -15.45 -8.63 -17.33
C ARG A 515 -16.27 -9.73 -18.00
N TYR A 516 -16.52 -10.82 -17.26
CA TYR A 516 -17.30 -11.93 -17.81
C TYR A 516 -18.81 -11.81 -17.55
N LEU A 517 -19.25 -10.88 -16.70
CA LEU A 517 -20.65 -10.55 -16.44
C LEU A 517 -20.82 -9.03 -16.57
N THR A 518 -21.09 -8.55 -17.77
CA THR A 518 -21.22 -7.13 -18.08
C THR A 518 -22.48 -6.48 -17.51
N ASP A 519 -23.55 -7.27 -17.30
CA ASP A 519 -24.87 -6.77 -16.90
C ASP A 519 -25.10 -6.66 -15.39
N TRP A 520 -24.12 -7.06 -14.57
CA TRP A 520 -24.27 -7.01 -13.11
C TRP A 520 -24.15 -5.62 -12.54
N GLY A 521 -23.52 -4.69 -13.21
CA GLY A 521 -23.32 -3.31 -12.78
C GLY A 521 -22.72 -3.23 -11.37
N GLU A 522 -23.19 -2.29 -10.57
CA GLU A 522 -22.82 -2.13 -9.14
C GLU A 522 -23.69 -3.00 -8.20
N ARG A 523 -24.15 -4.16 -8.64
CA ARG A 523 -24.90 -5.09 -7.77
C ARG A 523 -23.95 -5.82 -6.82
N TRP A 524 -23.54 -5.12 -5.79
CA TRP A 524 -22.66 -5.70 -4.77
C TRP A 524 -23.41 -6.61 -3.82
N PHE A 525 -22.79 -7.76 -3.51
CA PHE A 525 -23.32 -8.72 -2.54
C PHE A 525 -23.47 -8.05 -1.16
N PHE A 526 -24.71 -7.90 -0.69
CA PHE A 526 -25.06 -7.12 0.51
C PHE A 526 -24.49 -5.70 0.56
N GLY A 527 -24.19 -5.08 -0.57
CA GLY A 527 -23.57 -3.76 -0.64
C GLY A 527 -22.08 -3.73 -0.28
N ILE A 528 -21.41 -4.90 -0.26
CA ILE A 528 -19.96 -5.02 0.01
C ILE A 528 -19.21 -4.80 -1.29
N GLU A 529 -18.40 -3.76 -1.33
CA GLU A 529 -17.58 -3.44 -2.50
C GLU A 529 -16.46 -4.49 -2.74
N PRO A 530 -15.95 -4.63 -3.98
CA PRO A 530 -14.92 -5.62 -4.30
C PRO A 530 -13.65 -5.49 -3.43
N ASN A 531 -13.24 -4.29 -3.07
CA ASN A 531 -12.07 -4.05 -2.22
C ASN A 531 -12.27 -4.52 -0.76
N ALA A 532 -13.52 -4.62 -0.33
CA ALA A 532 -13.91 -5.07 1.02
C ALA A 532 -14.18 -6.58 1.10
N PHE A 533 -14.26 -7.28 -0.04
CA PHE A 533 -14.76 -8.66 -0.09
C PHE A 533 -13.80 -9.70 0.52
N GLY A 534 -12.55 -9.32 0.78
CA GLY A 534 -11.58 -10.19 1.44
C GLY A 534 -12.03 -10.73 2.81
N CYS A 535 -12.87 -9.98 3.55
CA CYS A 535 -13.43 -10.46 4.81
C CYS A 535 -14.41 -11.64 4.60
N VAL A 536 -15.21 -11.62 3.54
CA VAL A 536 -16.09 -12.73 3.16
C VAL A 536 -15.25 -13.94 2.77
N GLY A 537 -14.23 -13.74 1.94
CA GLY A 537 -13.27 -14.78 1.58
C GLY A 537 -12.57 -15.41 2.79
N ALA A 538 -12.22 -14.59 3.80
CA ALA A 538 -11.64 -15.08 5.06
C ALA A 538 -12.62 -15.98 5.82
N LEU A 539 -13.88 -15.59 5.93
CA LEU A 539 -14.93 -16.41 6.56
C LEU A 539 -15.13 -17.73 5.82
N VAL A 540 -15.13 -17.71 4.48
CA VAL A 540 -15.18 -18.93 3.66
C VAL A 540 -13.97 -19.82 3.95
N ASN A 541 -12.76 -19.28 3.96
CA ASN A 541 -11.55 -20.03 4.25
C ASN A 541 -11.60 -20.69 5.64
N PHE A 542 -11.90 -19.95 6.70
CA PHE A 542 -12.02 -20.48 8.07
C PHE A 542 -13.07 -21.60 8.13
N SER A 543 -14.24 -21.39 7.53
CA SER A 543 -15.34 -22.35 7.53
C SER A 543 -14.98 -23.63 6.79
N VAL A 544 -14.46 -23.53 5.56
CA VAL A 544 -14.06 -24.67 4.74
C VAL A 544 -12.93 -25.45 5.41
N ALA A 545 -11.89 -24.75 5.87
CA ALA A 545 -10.77 -25.39 6.56
C ALA A 545 -11.22 -26.16 7.80
N TYR A 546 -12.11 -25.58 8.60
CA TYR A 546 -12.66 -26.23 9.78
C TYR A 546 -13.51 -27.46 9.41
N LEU A 547 -14.47 -27.32 8.49
CA LEU A 547 -15.38 -28.40 8.10
C LEU A 547 -14.62 -29.57 7.47
N VAL A 548 -13.71 -29.31 6.53
CA VAL A 548 -12.88 -30.36 5.89
C VAL A 548 -12.01 -31.05 6.94
N SER A 549 -11.45 -30.30 7.88
CA SER A 549 -10.64 -30.89 8.94
C SER A 549 -11.43 -31.80 9.89
N ARG A 550 -12.76 -31.59 10.02
CA ARG A 550 -13.60 -32.48 10.85
C ARG A 550 -13.82 -33.87 10.22
N ILE A 551 -13.83 -33.94 8.90
CA ILE A 551 -14.07 -35.20 8.17
C ILE A 551 -12.77 -35.88 7.70
N THR A 552 -11.61 -35.26 7.91
CA THR A 552 -10.29 -35.80 7.58
C THR A 552 -9.53 -36.26 8.83
N GLN A 553 -8.53 -37.11 8.63
CA GLN A 553 -7.70 -37.65 9.72
C GLN A 553 -6.94 -36.54 10.45
N ALA A 554 -6.90 -36.60 11.78
CA ALA A 554 -6.17 -35.61 12.58
C ALA A 554 -4.68 -35.52 12.18
N PRO A 555 -4.05 -34.33 12.33
CA PRO A 555 -2.62 -34.19 12.08
C PRO A 555 -1.80 -35.16 12.93
N PRO A 556 -0.63 -35.61 12.43
CA PRO A 556 0.28 -36.47 13.19
C PRO A 556 0.73 -35.82 14.52
N ASP A 557 1.00 -36.62 15.55
CA ASP A 557 1.42 -36.16 16.87
C ASP A 557 2.63 -35.18 16.84
N PRO A 558 3.68 -35.39 16.02
CA PRO A 558 4.78 -34.43 15.94
C PRO A 558 4.33 -33.02 15.53
N ILE A 559 3.33 -32.93 14.64
CA ILE A 559 2.78 -31.65 14.18
C ILE A 559 1.93 -30.98 15.28
N GLN A 560 1.17 -31.77 16.03
CA GLN A 560 0.40 -31.23 17.17
C GLN A 560 1.34 -30.68 18.24
N ARG A 561 2.44 -31.41 18.57
CA ARG A 561 3.50 -30.91 19.48
C ARG A 561 4.18 -29.64 18.97
N LEU A 562 4.49 -29.55 17.67
CA LEU A 562 5.04 -28.35 17.08
C LEU A 562 4.16 -27.13 17.34
N VAL A 563 2.83 -27.27 17.17
CA VAL A 563 1.86 -26.20 17.45
C VAL A 563 1.84 -25.80 18.92
N GLU A 564 1.97 -26.77 19.84
CA GLU A 564 2.06 -26.52 21.27
C GLU A 564 3.36 -25.81 21.64
N GLU A 565 4.48 -26.27 21.13
CA GLU A 565 5.82 -25.70 21.38
C GLU A 565 5.96 -24.26 20.89
N ILE A 566 5.38 -23.93 19.72
CA ILE A 566 5.39 -22.55 19.20
C ILE A 566 4.67 -21.59 20.17
N ARG A 567 3.66 -22.06 20.90
CA ARG A 567 2.85 -21.25 21.83
C ARG A 567 3.40 -21.17 23.24
N LEU A 568 4.32 -22.03 23.63
CA LEU A 568 4.97 -21.93 24.95
C LEU A 568 5.76 -20.61 25.07
N PRO A 569 5.95 -20.04 26.25
CA PRO A 569 6.67 -18.77 26.46
C PRO A 569 8.15 -18.86 26.02
#